data_013dd5c8bfe7845033fe828cb4a7cc91
#
_entry.id   013dd5c8bfe7845033fe828cb4a7cc91
#
_cell.length_a   1.000
_cell.length_b   1.000
_cell.length_c   1.000
_cell.angle_alpha   90.00
_cell.angle_beta   90.00
_cell.angle_gamma   90.00
#
_symmetry.space_group_name_H-M   'P 1'
#
loop_
_entity.id
_entity.type
_entity.pdbx_description
1 polymer ?
#
loop_
_entity_poly.entity_id
_entity_poly.type
_entity_poly.pdbx_seq_one_letter_code
_entity_poly.pdbx_strand_id
1 'polypeptide(L)'
;MHPSQFPEGGRKAWLTILGGFCCLFVSFGWINSIGVFQAYYETHQLSEYSASTIGWIPSLEVFILMFMGPIVGKLYDNFGPRPLLATGLFLHVFGLMMTSLATQYYQFILAQGICSPLGISLVFYPAISTATSWFMRRRALALGIVVAGSSLGGVIFPIMIPLLINEVGFGWTIRICAFLILALLIIANLTMQSRLPPNPHPLVLKSFVAPFAEGPFLLFAVGSFFIFLTIFVPMNYINLQGEQSGMAVNTANYLLPVLNAVR
;
A
#
# COMPACT_ATOMS: atom_id res chain seq x y z
N MET A 1 -19.69 5.01 21.14
CA MET A 1 -19.99 3.59 21.38
C MET A 1 -19.40 3.16 22.72
N HIS A 2 -20.17 2.48 23.57
CA HIS A 2 -19.69 2.01 24.86
C HIS A 2 -18.74 0.80 24.64
N PRO A 3 -17.64 0.65 25.43
CA PRO A 3 -16.69 -0.45 25.29
C PRO A 3 -17.32 -1.86 25.32
N SER A 4 -18.43 -2.05 26.05
CA SER A 4 -19.16 -3.32 26.12
C SER A 4 -19.85 -3.73 24.80
N GLN A 5 -19.93 -2.86 23.83
CA GLN A 5 -20.55 -3.14 22.53
C GLN A 5 -19.61 -3.82 21.52
N PHE A 6 -18.30 -3.92 21.84
CA PHE A 6 -17.33 -4.57 20.96
C PHE A 6 -17.28 -6.07 21.25
N PRO A 7 -17.32 -6.93 20.21
CA PRO A 7 -17.29 -8.39 20.37
C PRO A 7 -15.98 -8.92 20.97
N GLU A 8 -14.85 -8.17 20.84
CA GLU A 8 -13.51 -8.50 21.37
C GLU A 8 -12.97 -9.88 20.92
N GLY A 9 -13.52 -10.43 19.84
CA GLY A 9 -13.13 -11.73 19.31
C GLY A 9 -14.24 -12.41 18.51
N GLY A 10 -14.12 -13.73 18.39
CA GLY A 10 -15.02 -14.54 17.59
C GLY A 10 -14.51 -14.79 16.17
N ARG A 11 -15.06 -15.82 15.53
CA ARG A 11 -14.59 -16.30 14.23
C ARG A 11 -14.62 -15.22 13.14
N LYS A 12 -15.68 -14.41 13.10
CA LYS A 12 -15.82 -13.33 12.11
C LYS A 12 -14.79 -12.20 12.31
N ALA A 13 -14.51 -11.84 13.58
CA ALA A 13 -13.53 -10.82 13.91
C ALA A 13 -12.12 -11.24 13.47
N TRP A 14 -11.69 -12.46 13.79
CA TRP A 14 -10.36 -12.96 13.42
C TRP A 14 -10.22 -13.21 11.92
N LEU A 15 -11.26 -13.65 11.22
CA LEU A 15 -11.27 -13.73 9.76
C LEU A 15 -11.12 -12.34 9.12
N THR A 16 -11.75 -11.32 9.72
CA THR A 16 -11.58 -9.93 9.26
C THR A 16 -10.13 -9.44 9.45
N ILE A 17 -9.47 -9.82 10.57
CA ILE A 17 -8.05 -9.52 10.78
C ILE A 17 -7.17 -10.22 9.75
N LEU A 18 -7.44 -11.49 9.43
CA LEU A 18 -6.74 -12.20 8.36
C LEU A 18 -6.89 -11.48 7.00
N GLY A 19 -8.11 -11.08 6.64
CA GLY A 19 -8.36 -10.30 5.43
C GLY A 19 -7.62 -8.96 5.44
N GLY A 20 -7.61 -8.25 6.58
CA GLY A 20 -6.85 -7.03 6.76
C GLY A 20 -5.34 -7.24 6.60
N PHE A 21 -4.79 -8.32 7.14
CA PHE A 21 -3.40 -8.73 6.94
C PHE A 21 -3.08 -8.91 5.45
N CYS A 22 -3.92 -9.65 4.71
CA CYS A 22 -3.76 -9.81 3.26
C CYS A 22 -3.81 -8.46 2.52
N CYS A 23 -4.72 -7.57 2.91
CA CYS A 23 -4.83 -6.24 2.32
C CYS A 23 -3.55 -5.41 2.52
N LEU A 24 -2.96 -5.42 3.72
CA LEU A 24 -1.75 -4.65 3.98
C LEU A 24 -0.51 -5.30 3.35
N PHE A 25 -0.49 -6.63 3.26
CA PHE A 25 0.56 -7.35 2.53
C PHE A 25 0.65 -6.88 1.08
N VAL A 26 -0.49 -6.78 0.38
CA VAL A 26 -0.53 -6.42 -1.04
C VAL A 26 -0.49 -4.91 -1.30
N SER A 27 -0.80 -4.08 -0.32
CA SER A 27 -0.79 -2.62 -0.45
C SER A 27 0.56 -2.03 -0.04
N PHE A 28 0.80 -1.85 1.25
CA PHE A 28 2.08 -1.30 1.72
C PHE A 28 3.26 -2.24 1.48
N GLY A 29 3.03 -3.56 1.52
CA GLY A 29 4.06 -4.53 1.15
C GLY A 29 4.56 -4.33 -0.28
N TRP A 30 3.65 -4.08 -1.22
CA TRP A 30 3.98 -3.73 -2.61
C TRP A 30 4.72 -2.40 -2.72
N ILE A 31 4.21 -1.34 -2.06
CA ILE A 31 4.82 -0.01 -2.06
C ILE A 31 6.26 -0.03 -1.52
N ASN A 32 6.56 -0.88 -0.55
CA ASN A 32 7.93 -1.05 -0.05
C ASN A 32 8.91 -1.62 -1.10
N SER A 33 8.41 -2.09 -2.25
CA SER A 33 9.23 -2.60 -3.37
C SER A 33 9.55 -1.55 -4.45
N ILE A 34 9.05 -0.34 -4.30
CA ILE A 34 9.18 0.75 -5.29
C ILE A 34 10.62 0.98 -5.71
N GLY A 35 11.58 0.97 -4.76
CA GLY A 35 12.99 1.17 -5.04
C GLY A 35 13.60 0.13 -5.99
N VAL A 36 13.11 -1.11 -5.94
CA VAL A 36 13.54 -2.19 -6.86
C VAL A 36 13.10 -1.88 -8.29
N PHE A 37 11.87 -1.41 -8.46
CA PHE A 37 11.36 -1.04 -9.79
C PHE A 37 12.06 0.19 -10.37
N GLN A 38 12.32 1.21 -9.55
CA GLN A 38 13.02 2.39 -9.98
C GLN A 38 14.41 2.03 -10.51
N ALA A 39 15.20 1.27 -9.76
CA ALA A 39 16.53 0.82 -10.18
C ALA A 39 16.48 0.00 -11.48
N TYR A 40 15.46 -0.85 -11.64
CA TYR A 40 15.29 -1.64 -12.85
C TYR A 40 14.93 -0.77 -14.07
N TYR A 41 14.04 0.21 -13.93
CA TYR A 41 13.63 1.11 -15.00
C TYR A 41 14.80 1.98 -15.49
N GLU A 42 15.64 2.47 -14.59
CA GLU A 42 16.82 3.28 -14.91
C GLU A 42 17.83 2.52 -15.79
N THR A 43 17.90 1.22 -15.66
CA THR A 43 18.87 0.39 -16.40
C THR A 43 18.29 -0.33 -17.62
N HIS A 44 16.96 -0.38 -17.75
CA HIS A 44 16.29 -1.17 -18.81
C HIS A 44 15.29 -0.34 -19.63
N GLN A 45 13.99 -0.39 -19.32
CA GLN A 45 12.93 0.15 -20.19
C GLN A 45 12.96 1.68 -20.34
N LEU A 46 13.43 2.39 -19.32
CA LEU A 46 13.42 3.86 -19.26
C LEU A 46 14.82 4.44 -19.17
N SER A 47 15.85 3.72 -19.65
CA SER A 47 17.24 4.14 -19.58
C SER A 47 17.56 5.45 -20.32
N GLU A 48 16.67 5.88 -21.22
CA GLU A 48 16.79 7.19 -21.93
C GLU A 48 16.32 8.37 -21.08
N TYR A 49 15.62 8.11 -19.94
CA TYR A 49 15.09 9.16 -19.07
C TYR A 49 16.00 9.39 -17.87
N SER A 50 15.99 10.61 -17.34
CA SER A 50 16.73 10.91 -16.12
C SER A 50 16.12 10.19 -14.91
N ALA A 51 16.95 9.84 -13.91
CA ALA A 51 16.48 9.26 -12.65
C ALA A 51 15.38 10.11 -11.97
N SER A 52 15.47 11.43 -12.07
CA SER A 52 14.46 12.38 -11.60
C SER A 52 13.11 12.21 -12.33
N THR A 53 13.14 11.96 -13.65
CA THR A 53 11.90 11.71 -14.41
C THR A 53 11.28 10.37 -14.03
N ILE A 54 12.09 9.33 -13.90
CA ILE A 54 11.62 8.00 -13.49
C ILE A 54 11.04 8.03 -12.06
N GLY A 55 11.65 8.82 -11.18
CA GLY A 55 11.20 9.03 -9.80
C GLY A 55 9.76 9.57 -9.66
N TRP A 56 9.16 10.14 -10.72
CA TRP A 56 7.75 10.52 -10.70
C TRP A 56 6.79 9.33 -10.59
N ILE A 57 7.16 8.16 -11.12
CA ILE A 57 6.32 6.95 -11.04
C ILE A 57 6.06 6.57 -9.57
N PRO A 58 7.10 6.29 -8.75
CA PRO A 58 6.91 5.97 -7.34
C PRO A 58 6.34 7.11 -6.52
N SER A 59 6.72 8.35 -6.83
CA SER A 59 6.21 9.53 -6.11
C SER A 59 4.70 9.67 -6.28
N LEU A 60 4.21 9.46 -7.49
CA LEU A 60 2.79 9.52 -7.81
C LEU A 60 2.01 8.36 -7.15
N GLU A 61 2.62 7.17 -7.10
CA GLU A 61 2.06 5.99 -6.44
C GLU A 61 1.79 6.25 -4.95
N VAL A 62 2.79 6.78 -4.24
CA VAL A 62 2.65 7.14 -2.82
C VAL A 62 1.68 8.31 -2.64
N PHE A 63 1.78 9.33 -3.50
CA PHE A 63 0.90 10.49 -3.43
C PHE A 63 -0.58 10.11 -3.56
N ILE A 64 -0.93 9.32 -4.58
CA ILE A 64 -2.32 8.89 -4.80
C ILE A 64 -2.81 8.03 -3.65
N LEU A 65 -2.01 7.08 -3.17
CA LEU A 65 -2.38 6.29 -2.00
C LEU A 65 -2.77 7.18 -0.83
N MET A 66 -1.95 8.17 -0.48
CA MET A 66 -2.20 9.04 0.68
C MET A 66 -3.34 10.03 0.42
N PHE A 67 -3.36 10.65 -0.75
CA PHE A 67 -4.35 11.65 -1.14
C PHE A 67 -5.78 11.10 -1.17
N MET A 68 -5.94 9.83 -1.56
CA MET A 68 -7.26 9.17 -1.62
C MET A 68 -7.85 8.85 -0.25
N GLY A 69 -7.09 8.98 0.85
CA GLY A 69 -7.54 8.63 2.19
C GLY A 69 -8.90 9.24 2.60
N PRO A 70 -9.07 10.56 2.57
CA PRO A 70 -10.35 11.20 2.92
C PRO A 70 -11.51 10.78 2.01
N ILE A 71 -11.25 10.58 0.72
CA ILE A 71 -12.26 10.15 -0.27
C ILE A 71 -12.69 8.71 0.01
N VAL A 72 -11.72 7.81 0.17
CA VAL A 72 -11.99 6.39 0.44
C VAL A 72 -12.63 6.21 1.81
N GLY A 73 -12.22 6.97 2.81
CA GLY A 73 -12.89 6.97 4.13
C GLY A 73 -14.37 7.29 4.00
N LYS A 74 -14.72 8.30 3.22
CA LYS A 74 -16.11 8.67 2.96
C LYS A 74 -16.89 7.61 2.17
N LEU A 75 -16.25 7.02 1.16
CA LEU A 75 -16.84 5.91 0.40
C LEU A 75 -17.08 4.70 1.32
N TYR A 76 -16.15 4.44 2.25
CA TYR A 76 -16.29 3.37 3.24
C TYR A 76 -17.51 3.59 4.14
N ASP A 77 -17.71 4.81 4.65
CA ASP A 77 -18.86 5.15 5.48
C ASP A 77 -20.19 4.97 4.73
N ASN A 78 -20.21 5.31 3.44
CA ASN A 78 -21.42 5.22 2.63
C ASN A 78 -21.74 3.81 2.13
N PHE A 79 -20.74 3.03 1.72
CA PHE A 79 -20.94 1.77 1.01
C PHE A 79 -20.41 0.53 1.77
N GLY A 80 -19.63 0.75 2.83
CA GLY A 80 -18.94 -0.33 3.54
C GLY A 80 -17.73 -0.88 2.79
N PRO A 81 -17.04 -1.93 3.33
CA PRO A 81 -15.77 -2.41 2.79
C PRO A 81 -15.89 -3.22 1.48
N ARG A 82 -16.94 -4.01 1.31
CA ARG A 82 -17.02 -4.99 0.21
C ARG A 82 -16.91 -4.40 -1.19
N PRO A 83 -17.70 -3.38 -1.59
CA PRO A 83 -17.58 -2.81 -2.93
C PRO A 83 -16.23 -2.14 -3.14
N LEU A 84 -15.66 -1.51 -2.09
CA LEU A 84 -14.35 -0.88 -2.18
C LEU A 84 -13.24 -1.90 -2.39
N LEU A 85 -13.25 -3.00 -1.62
CA LEU A 85 -12.29 -4.08 -1.77
C LEU A 85 -12.37 -4.75 -3.15
N ALA A 86 -13.58 -4.97 -3.66
CA ALA A 86 -13.76 -5.56 -4.99
C ALA A 86 -13.26 -4.64 -6.11
N THR A 87 -13.60 -3.35 -6.04
CA THR A 87 -13.10 -2.34 -6.99
C THR A 87 -11.58 -2.16 -6.86
N GLY A 88 -11.07 -2.15 -5.62
CA GLY A 88 -9.64 -2.03 -5.33
C GLY A 88 -8.84 -3.21 -5.87
N LEU A 89 -9.35 -4.44 -5.68
CA LEU A 89 -8.78 -5.66 -6.28
C LEU A 89 -8.69 -5.52 -7.81
N PHE A 90 -9.79 -5.13 -8.45
CA PHE A 90 -9.81 -4.98 -9.90
C PHE A 90 -8.80 -3.95 -10.39
N LEU A 91 -8.81 -2.73 -9.84
CA LEU A 91 -7.92 -1.65 -10.26
C LEU A 91 -6.44 -1.96 -10.00
N HIS A 92 -6.11 -2.55 -8.84
CA HIS A 92 -4.72 -2.88 -8.53
C HIS A 92 -4.18 -3.98 -9.44
N VAL A 93 -4.90 -5.09 -9.58
CA VAL A 93 -4.49 -6.19 -10.46
C VAL A 93 -4.46 -5.74 -11.93
N PHE A 94 -5.46 -4.98 -12.38
CA PHE A 94 -5.48 -4.43 -13.74
C PHE A 94 -4.29 -3.50 -13.99
N GLY A 95 -3.99 -2.59 -13.04
CA GLY A 95 -2.83 -1.71 -13.12
C GLY A 95 -1.52 -2.48 -13.26
N LEU A 96 -1.33 -3.54 -12.47
CA LEU A 96 -0.15 -4.40 -12.58
C LEU A 96 -0.10 -5.17 -13.91
N MET A 97 -1.23 -5.69 -14.39
CA MET A 97 -1.27 -6.36 -15.69
C MET A 97 -0.90 -5.38 -16.82
N MET A 98 -1.38 -4.14 -16.77
CA MET A 98 -0.98 -3.11 -17.73
C MET A 98 0.49 -2.74 -17.59
N THR A 99 1.02 -2.63 -16.37
CA THR A 99 2.45 -2.41 -16.12
C THR A 99 3.31 -3.52 -16.74
N SER A 100 2.84 -4.77 -16.72
CA SER A 100 3.57 -5.91 -17.32
C SER A 100 3.74 -5.81 -18.84
N LEU A 101 2.91 -4.99 -19.51
CA LEU A 101 2.92 -4.76 -20.95
C LEU A 101 3.51 -3.39 -21.32
N ALA A 102 3.80 -2.56 -20.31
CA ALA A 102 4.28 -1.21 -20.53
C ALA A 102 5.71 -1.19 -21.09
N THR A 103 5.93 -0.34 -22.10
CA THR A 103 7.22 -0.10 -22.74
C THR A 103 7.57 1.39 -22.79
N GLN A 104 6.56 2.26 -22.66
CA GLN A 104 6.69 3.71 -22.75
C GLN A 104 6.48 4.35 -21.38
N TYR A 105 7.18 5.45 -21.10
CA TYR A 105 7.09 6.16 -19.80
C TYR A 105 5.66 6.49 -19.37
N TYR A 106 4.83 7.02 -20.28
CA TYR A 106 3.44 7.38 -19.94
C TYR A 106 2.59 6.16 -19.55
N GLN A 107 2.91 4.97 -20.08
CA GLN A 107 2.20 3.73 -19.72
C GLN A 107 2.50 3.33 -18.27
N PHE A 108 3.76 3.45 -17.83
CA PHE A 108 4.14 3.23 -16.43
C PHE A 108 3.45 4.24 -15.50
N ILE A 109 3.42 5.53 -15.89
CA ILE A 109 2.71 6.56 -15.11
C ILE A 109 1.23 6.21 -14.96
N LEU A 110 0.55 5.83 -16.04
CA LEU A 110 -0.89 5.52 -15.98
C LEU A 110 -1.20 4.22 -15.25
N ALA A 111 -0.43 3.17 -15.51
CA ALA A 111 -0.68 1.84 -14.99
C ALA A 111 -0.21 1.70 -13.52
N GLN A 112 1.06 2.00 -13.27
CA GLN A 112 1.67 1.86 -11.95
C GLN A 112 1.51 3.13 -11.09
N GLY A 113 1.70 4.31 -11.68
CA GLY A 113 1.64 5.57 -10.95
C GLY A 113 0.21 6.00 -10.57
N ILE A 114 -0.82 5.64 -11.36
CA ILE A 114 -2.20 6.10 -11.14
C ILE A 114 -3.17 4.94 -10.88
N CYS A 115 -3.30 3.99 -11.81
CA CYS A 115 -4.33 2.96 -11.72
C CYS A 115 -4.14 2.02 -10.53
N SER A 116 -2.93 1.49 -10.37
CA SER A 116 -2.56 0.60 -9.29
C SER A 116 -2.76 1.24 -7.91
N PRO A 117 -2.25 2.45 -7.59
CA PRO A 117 -2.41 3.06 -6.27
C PRO A 117 -3.85 3.51 -5.95
N LEU A 118 -4.67 3.82 -6.94
CA LEU A 118 -6.12 3.97 -6.73
C LEU A 118 -6.71 2.67 -6.19
N GLY A 119 -6.36 1.52 -6.78
CA GLY A 119 -6.75 0.21 -6.28
C GLY A 119 -6.22 -0.07 -4.89
N ILE A 120 -4.95 0.20 -4.64
CA ILE A 120 -4.28 0.04 -3.33
C ILE A 120 -5.01 0.86 -2.26
N SER A 121 -5.37 2.12 -2.53
CA SER A 121 -6.07 2.98 -1.56
C SER A 121 -7.43 2.42 -1.17
N LEU A 122 -8.19 1.88 -2.14
CA LEU A 122 -9.49 1.24 -1.93
C LEU A 122 -9.41 -0.07 -1.13
N VAL A 123 -8.23 -0.67 -1.04
CA VAL A 123 -7.97 -1.87 -0.24
C VAL A 123 -7.45 -1.50 1.15
N PHE A 124 -6.51 -0.57 1.23
CA PHE A 124 -5.78 -0.21 2.43
C PHE A 124 -6.66 0.45 3.51
N TYR A 125 -7.37 1.54 3.18
CA TYR A 125 -8.16 2.28 4.17
C TYR A 125 -9.33 1.47 4.74
N PRO A 126 -10.12 0.74 3.93
CA PRO A 126 -11.14 -0.14 4.46
C PRO A 126 -10.61 -1.25 5.34
N ALA A 127 -9.41 -1.78 5.06
CA ALA A 127 -8.79 -2.83 5.87
C ALA A 127 -8.56 -2.36 7.31
N ILE A 128 -7.94 -1.19 7.48
CA ILE A 128 -7.69 -0.62 8.81
C ILE A 128 -9.00 -0.26 9.52
N SER A 129 -9.92 0.42 8.82
CA SER A 129 -11.20 0.85 9.39
C SER A 129 -12.05 -0.32 9.85
N THR A 130 -12.11 -1.39 9.04
CA THR A 130 -12.88 -2.60 9.37
C THR A 130 -12.26 -3.34 10.56
N ALA A 131 -10.94 -3.52 10.59
CA ALA A 131 -10.25 -4.20 11.67
C ALA A 131 -10.49 -3.52 13.02
N THR A 132 -10.43 -2.18 13.07
CA THR A 132 -10.66 -1.41 14.30
C THR A 132 -12.09 -1.45 14.80
N SER A 133 -13.07 -1.81 13.96
CA SER A 133 -14.47 -1.87 14.34
C SER A 133 -14.83 -3.06 15.23
N TRP A 134 -14.04 -4.13 15.22
CA TRP A 134 -14.30 -5.39 15.95
C TRP A 134 -13.70 -5.43 17.36
N PHE A 135 -12.61 -4.64 17.60
CA PHE A 135 -11.84 -4.72 18.83
C PHE A 135 -11.70 -3.33 19.47
N MET A 136 -11.88 -3.26 20.77
CA MET A 136 -11.59 -2.07 21.58
C MET A 136 -10.45 -2.33 22.55
N ARG A 137 -10.55 -3.34 23.41
CA ARG A 137 -9.51 -3.71 24.37
C ARG A 137 -8.28 -4.29 23.68
N ARG A 138 -8.48 -5.15 22.66
CA ARG A 138 -7.41 -5.80 21.89
C ARG A 138 -7.10 -5.08 20.58
N ARG A 139 -7.48 -3.80 20.46
CA ARG A 139 -7.31 -3.02 19.23
C ARG A 139 -5.86 -2.94 18.76
N ALA A 140 -4.92 -2.73 19.70
CA ALA A 140 -3.50 -2.67 19.40
C ALA A 140 -2.97 -3.99 18.84
N LEU A 141 -3.36 -5.13 19.44
CA LEU A 141 -2.98 -6.45 18.94
C LEU A 141 -3.58 -6.73 17.56
N ALA A 142 -4.86 -6.43 17.37
CA ALA A 142 -5.54 -6.62 16.08
C ALA A 142 -4.89 -5.80 14.97
N LEU A 143 -4.60 -4.52 15.23
CA LEU A 143 -3.88 -3.66 14.29
C LEU A 143 -2.45 -4.12 14.07
N GLY A 144 -1.74 -4.55 15.10
CA GLY A 144 -0.39 -5.09 14.98
C GLY A 144 -0.32 -6.28 14.03
N ILE A 145 -1.27 -7.22 14.11
CA ILE A 145 -1.36 -8.35 13.19
C ILE A 145 -1.64 -7.87 11.76
N VAL A 146 -2.57 -6.95 11.58
CA VAL A 146 -2.90 -6.39 10.26
C VAL A 146 -1.68 -5.70 9.65
N VAL A 147 -0.97 -4.86 10.43
CA VAL A 147 0.20 -4.12 9.99
C VAL A 147 1.40 -5.04 9.71
N ALA A 148 1.54 -6.16 10.45
CA ALA A 148 2.58 -7.15 10.16
C ALA A 148 2.50 -7.71 8.73
N GLY A 149 1.30 -7.68 8.11
CA GLY A 149 1.15 -7.97 6.68
C GLY A 149 2.01 -7.08 5.79
N SER A 150 2.07 -5.78 6.07
CA SER A 150 2.88 -4.85 5.28
C SER A 150 4.38 -5.11 5.42
N SER A 151 4.84 -5.47 6.62
CA SER A 151 6.25 -5.82 6.86
C SER A 151 6.62 -7.12 6.14
N LEU A 152 5.75 -8.13 6.22
CA LEU A 152 6.00 -9.41 5.52
C LEU A 152 6.01 -9.22 3.99
N GLY A 153 5.08 -8.46 3.44
CA GLY A 153 5.08 -8.11 2.01
C GLY A 153 6.31 -7.30 1.62
N GLY A 154 6.72 -6.34 2.47
CA GLY A 154 7.92 -5.52 2.29
C GLY A 154 9.24 -6.29 2.40
N VAL A 155 9.23 -7.53 2.90
CA VAL A 155 10.36 -8.46 2.83
C VAL A 155 10.27 -9.34 1.59
N ILE A 156 9.09 -9.91 1.33
CA ILE A 156 8.91 -10.91 0.27
C ILE A 156 9.05 -10.28 -1.12
N PHE A 157 8.35 -9.18 -1.40
CA PHE A 157 8.38 -8.57 -2.73
C PHE A 157 9.77 -8.10 -3.17
N PRO A 158 10.54 -7.33 -2.36
CA PRO A 158 11.88 -6.89 -2.77
C PRO A 158 12.88 -8.04 -3.00
N ILE A 159 12.69 -9.19 -2.36
CA ILE A 159 13.51 -10.37 -2.59
C ILE A 159 13.03 -11.14 -3.83
N MET A 160 11.71 -11.34 -3.95
CA MET A 160 11.12 -12.15 -5.01
C MET A 160 11.24 -11.50 -6.38
N ILE A 161 11.04 -10.18 -6.47
CA ILE A 161 10.99 -9.46 -7.75
C ILE A 161 12.31 -9.56 -8.52
N PRO A 162 13.50 -9.24 -7.96
CA PRO A 162 14.76 -9.35 -8.68
C PRO A 162 15.09 -10.79 -9.13
N LEU A 163 14.78 -11.78 -8.28
CA LEU A 163 14.99 -13.19 -8.61
C LEU A 163 14.13 -13.60 -9.81
N LEU A 164 12.84 -13.25 -9.80
CA LEU A 164 11.93 -13.57 -10.90
C LEU A 164 12.27 -12.80 -12.18
N ILE A 165 12.72 -11.54 -12.09
CA ILE A 165 13.13 -10.77 -13.27
C ILE A 165 14.27 -11.47 -14.00
N ASN A 166 15.24 -12.02 -13.26
CA ASN A 166 16.37 -12.73 -13.85
C ASN A 166 15.98 -14.06 -14.50
N GLU A 167 14.95 -14.76 -13.98
CA GLU A 167 14.54 -16.06 -14.48
C GLU A 167 13.50 -16.00 -15.60
N VAL A 168 12.47 -15.17 -15.44
CA VAL A 168 11.29 -15.14 -16.33
C VAL A 168 11.08 -13.80 -17.02
N GLY A 169 11.92 -12.81 -16.74
CA GLY A 169 11.83 -11.46 -17.27
C GLY A 169 10.77 -10.59 -16.59
N PHE A 170 10.85 -9.27 -16.83
CA PHE A 170 10.02 -8.26 -16.17
C PHE A 170 8.51 -8.52 -16.32
N GLY A 171 8.02 -8.72 -17.53
CA GLY A 171 6.59 -8.85 -17.81
C GLY A 171 5.94 -10.01 -17.04
N TRP A 172 6.59 -11.18 -17.03
CA TRP A 172 6.09 -12.34 -16.29
C TRP A 172 6.23 -12.16 -14.77
N THR A 173 7.28 -11.52 -14.31
CA THR A 173 7.45 -11.18 -12.88
C THR A 173 6.28 -10.37 -12.36
N ILE A 174 5.89 -9.30 -13.08
CA ILE A 174 4.73 -8.48 -12.67
C ILE A 174 3.44 -9.29 -12.69
N ARG A 175 3.23 -10.16 -13.69
CA ARG A 175 2.04 -11.03 -13.75
C ARG A 175 2.00 -12.03 -12.59
N ILE A 176 3.12 -12.65 -12.23
CA ILE A 176 3.21 -13.56 -11.07
C ILE A 176 2.84 -12.80 -9.78
N CYS A 177 3.40 -11.61 -9.59
CA CYS A 177 3.05 -10.76 -8.46
C CYS A 177 1.54 -10.39 -8.48
N ALA A 178 1.00 -10.04 -9.65
CA ALA A 178 -0.41 -9.70 -9.79
C ALA A 178 -1.34 -10.89 -9.49
N PHE A 179 -0.98 -12.12 -9.86
CA PHE A 179 -1.73 -13.33 -9.50
C PHE A 179 -1.66 -13.65 -8.01
N LEU A 180 -0.49 -13.47 -7.37
CA LEU A 180 -0.36 -13.58 -5.92
C LEU A 180 -1.26 -12.56 -5.20
N ILE A 181 -1.20 -11.31 -5.63
CA ILE A 181 -2.02 -10.21 -5.11
C ILE A 181 -3.51 -10.51 -5.32
N LEU A 182 -3.90 -10.99 -6.50
CA LEU A 182 -5.27 -11.40 -6.80
C LEU A 182 -5.77 -12.47 -5.81
N ALA A 183 -4.98 -13.53 -5.58
CA ALA A 183 -5.33 -14.60 -4.66
C ALA A 183 -5.53 -14.08 -3.23
N LEU A 184 -4.61 -13.26 -2.73
CA LEU A 184 -4.70 -12.67 -1.39
C LEU A 184 -5.88 -11.70 -1.26
N LEU A 185 -6.17 -10.90 -2.28
CA LEU A 185 -7.33 -10.00 -2.28
C LEU A 185 -8.66 -10.73 -2.43
N ILE A 186 -8.72 -11.88 -3.09
CA ILE A 186 -9.89 -12.75 -3.07
C ILE A 186 -10.14 -13.25 -1.64
N ILE A 187 -9.12 -13.74 -0.95
CA ILE A 187 -9.23 -14.15 0.46
C ILE A 187 -9.73 -12.98 1.31
N ALA A 188 -9.18 -11.78 1.13
CA ALA A 188 -9.61 -10.59 1.84
C ALA A 188 -11.08 -10.24 1.58
N ASN A 189 -11.54 -10.27 0.32
CA ASN A 189 -12.93 -10.02 -0.04
C ASN A 189 -13.91 -11.03 0.59
N LEU A 190 -13.51 -12.29 0.69
CA LEU A 190 -14.33 -13.36 1.30
C LEU A 190 -14.37 -13.28 2.82
N THR A 191 -13.30 -12.82 3.45
CA THR A 191 -13.14 -12.86 4.92
C THR A 191 -13.49 -11.56 5.60
N MET A 192 -13.31 -10.41 4.94
CA MET A 192 -13.57 -9.11 5.55
C MET A 192 -15.07 -8.77 5.62
N GLN A 193 -15.52 -8.48 6.82
CA GLN A 193 -16.89 -8.07 7.08
C GLN A 193 -16.91 -6.86 8.02
N SER A 194 -17.65 -5.80 7.64
CA SER A 194 -17.92 -4.72 8.58
C SER A 194 -18.89 -5.18 9.66
N ARG A 195 -18.61 -4.78 10.89
CA ARG A 195 -19.54 -4.97 12.01
C ARG A 195 -20.68 -3.95 11.97
N LEU A 196 -20.37 -2.75 11.54
CA LEU A 196 -21.32 -1.64 11.49
C LEU A 196 -21.95 -1.57 10.11
N PRO A 197 -23.27 -1.31 10.03
CA PRO A 197 -23.93 -1.04 8.77
C PRO A 197 -23.38 0.28 8.18
N PRO A 198 -23.38 0.42 6.85
CA PRO A 198 -23.08 1.69 6.22
C PRO A 198 -23.98 2.81 6.75
N ASN A 199 -23.41 3.96 6.97
CA ASN A 199 -24.13 5.15 7.45
C ASN A 199 -23.88 6.30 6.48
N PRO A 200 -24.68 6.39 5.40
CA PRO A 200 -24.45 7.39 4.36
C PRO A 200 -24.76 8.80 4.86
N HIS A 201 -23.78 9.65 4.79
CA HIS A 201 -23.89 11.08 5.06
C HIS A 201 -23.39 11.89 3.86
N PRO A 202 -23.93 13.09 3.58
CA PRO A 202 -23.42 13.94 2.51
C PRO A 202 -21.95 14.33 2.78
N LEU A 203 -21.19 14.52 1.72
CA LEU A 203 -19.81 15.00 1.80
C LEU A 203 -19.84 16.51 2.08
N VAL A 204 -19.43 16.89 3.29
CA VAL A 204 -19.36 18.30 3.70
C VAL A 204 -17.88 18.71 3.70
N LEU A 205 -17.44 19.40 2.67
CA LEU A 205 -16.04 19.84 2.51
C LEU A 205 -15.54 20.64 3.72
N LYS A 206 -16.44 21.45 4.32
CA LYS A 206 -16.14 22.24 5.51
C LYS A 206 -15.65 21.39 6.69
N SER A 207 -16.18 20.17 6.84
CA SER A 207 -15.76 19.25 7.92
C SER A 207 -14.33 18.74 7.76
N PHE A 208 -13.78 18.72 6.55
CA PHE A 208 -12.38 18.34 6.29
C PHE A 208 -11.42 19.51 6.51
N VAL A 209 -11.87 20.75 6.28
CA VAL A 209 -11.04 21.95 6.41
C VAL A 209 -11.09 22.53 7.82
N ALA A 210 -12.22 22.38 8.53
CA ALA A 210 -12.41 22.94 9.87
C ALA A 210 -11.29 22.57 10.88
N PRO A 211 -10.77 21.33 10.93
CA PRO A 211 -9.69 20.98 11.87
C PRO A 211 -8.40 21.76 11.65
N PHE A 212 -8.13 22.22 10.43
CA PHE A 212 -6.93 23.04 10.14
C PHE A 212 -6.98 24.45 10.76
N ALA A 213 -8.14 24.89 11.21
CA ALA A 213 -8.27 26.11 11.99
C ALA A 213 -7.83 25.93 13.48
N GLU A 214 -7.67 24.69 13.94
CA GLU A 214 -7.22 24.37 15.28
C GLU A 214 -5.68 24.28 15.31
N GLY A 215 -5.03 25.11 16.17
CA GLY A 215 -3.56 25.20 16.28
C GLY A 215 -2.87 23.85 16.52
N PRO A 216 -3.32 23.00 17.49
CA PRO A 216 -2.73 21.69 17.73
C PRO A 216 -2.83 20.74 16.52
N PHE A 217 -3.96 20.76 15.83
CA PHE A 217 -4.14 19.94 14.60
C PHE A 217 -3.22 20.41 13.48
N LEU A 218 -3.12 21.72 13.26
CA LEU A 218 -2.25 22.30 12.24
C LEU A 218 -0.77 21.95 12.49
N LEU A 219 -0.29 22.10 13.73
CA LEU A 219 1.08 21.73 14.09
C LEU A 219 1.34 20.24 13.88
N PHE A 220 0.39 19.38 14.27
CA PHE A 220 0.50 17.94 14.02
C PHE A 220 0.52 17.61 12.52
N ALA A 221 -0.32 18.26 11.72
CA ALA A 221 -0.38 18.07 10.28
C ALA A 221 0.92 18.51 9.59
N VAL A 222 1.48 19.66 9.98
CA VAL A 222 2.77 20.17 9.47
C VAL A 222 3.91 19.23 9.88
N GLY A 223 3.97 18.80 11.14
CA GLY A 223 4.97 17.84 11.60
C GLY A 223 4.89 16.51 10.83
N SER A 224 3.67 15.98 10.65
CA SER A 224 3.44 14.77 9.85
C SER A 224 3.86 14.95 8.39
N PHE A 225 3.59 16.11 7.80
CA PHE A 225 4.03 16.42 6.44
C PHE A 225 5.56 16.30 6.29
N PHE A 226 6.34 16.89 7.20
CA PHE A 226 7.80 16.79 7.13
C PHE A 226 8.31 15.36 7.38
N ILE A 227 7.67 14.60 8.27
CA ILE A 227 8.02 13.19 8.50
C ILE A 227 7.78 12.38 7.21
N PHE A 228 6.60 12.52 6.59
CA PHE A 228 6.27 11.77 5.37
C PHE A 228 7.10 12.22 4.16
N LEU A 229 7.53 13.48 4.10
CA LEU A 229 8.42 13.98 3.07
C LEU A 229 9.77 13.24 3.06
N THR A 230 10.26 12.85 4.24
CA THR A 230 11.59 12.28 4.40
C THR A 230 11.61 10.76 4.55
N ILE A 231 10.52 10.13 5.02
CA ILE A 231 10.51 8.71 5.39
C ILE A 231 10.73 7.76 4.20
N PHE A 232 10.29 8.15 3.00
CA PHE A 232 10.44 7.34 1.80
C PHE A 232 11.81 7.50 1.12
N VAL A 233 12.54 8.57 1.43
CA VAL A 233 13.88 8.80 0.84
C VAL A 233 14.85 7.67 1.20
N PRO A 234 15.07 7.31 2.48
CA PRO A 234 15.94 6.18 2.80
C PRO A 234 15.46 4.86 2.18
N MET A 235 14.13 4.62 2.14
CA MET A 235 13.59 3.38 1.57
C MET A 235 13.87 3.23 0.08
N ASN A 236 13.84 4.33 -0.67
CA ASN A 236 14.06 4.30 -2.11
C ASN A 236 15.54 4.22 -2.48
N TYR A 237 16.42 4.79 -1.65
CA TYR A 237 17.83 4.97 -1.99
C TYR A 237 18.80 4.13 -1.17
N ILE A 238 18.33 3.34 -0.18
CA ILE A 238 19.20 2.56 0.71
C ILE A 238 20.07 1.55 -0.06
N ASN A 239 19.52 0.89 -1.07
CA ASN A 239 20.25 -0.08 -1.88
C ASN A 239 21.32 0.63 -2.70
N LEU A 240 20.97 1.72 -3.37
CA LEU A 240 21.90 2.53 -4.18
C LEU A 240 23.03 3.09 -3.30
N GLN A 241 22.71 3.57 -2.11
CA GLN A 241 23.72 4.07 -1.17
C GLN A 241 24.66 2.95 -0.70
N GLY A 242 24.12 1.75 -0.47
CA GLY A 242 24.92 0.56 -0.15
C GLY A 242 25.93 0.24 -1.24
N GLU A 243 25.51 0.25 -2.51
CA GLU A 243 26.37 0.01 -3.67
C GLU A 243 27.45 1.10 -3.82
N GLN A 244 27.07 2.36 -3.68
CA GLN A 244 28.03 3.49 -3.72
C GLN A 244 29.04 3.47 -2.58
N SER A 245 28.67 2.84 -1.45
CA SER A 245 29.56 2.64 -0.31
C SER A 245 30.48 1.42 -0.46
N GLY A 246 30.49 0.75 -1.62
CA GLY A 246 31.36 -0.38 -1.93
C GLY A 246 30.79 -1.76 -1.55
N MET A 247 29.51 -1.87 -1.20
CA MET A 247 28.87 -3.17 -0.99
C MET A 247 28.63 -3.88 -2.32
N ALA A 248 28.76 -5.20 -2.34
CA ALA A 248 28.37 -6.00 -3.49
C ALA A 248 26.85 -5.85 -3.74
N VAL A 249 26.44 -5.73 -5.00
CA VAL A 249 25.02 -5.54 -5.42
C VAL A 249 24.10 -6.57 -4.76
N ASN A 250 24.52 -7.84 -4.71
CA ASN A 250 23.75 -8.90 -4.06
C ASN A 250 23.52 -8.63 -2.56
N THR A 251 24.47 -8.02 -1.88
CA THR A 251 24.34 -7.69 -0.44
C THR A 251 23.52 -6.43 -0.23
N ALA A 252 23.68 -5.42 -1.08
CA ALA A 252 22.92 -4.19 -1.04
C ALA A 252 21.40 -4.43 -1.22
N ASN A 253 21.02 -5.40 -2.05
CA ASN A 253 19.62 -5.77 -2.28
C ASN A 253 18.90 -6.34 -1.04
N TYR A 254 19.63 -6.78 -0.01
CA TYR A 254 19.03 -7.22 1.27
C TYR A 254 18.83 -6.10 2.27
N LEU A 255 19.35 -4.89 2.05
CA LEU A 255 19.21 -3.77 2.99
C LEU A 255 17.76 -3.38 3.20
N LEU A 256 16.99 -3.24 2.12
CA LEU A 256 15.57 -2.90 2.18
C LEU A 256 14.72 -4.01 2.85
N PRO A 257 14.85 -5.31 2.52
CA PRO A 257 14.23 -6.40 3.25
C PRO A 257 14.55 -6.41 4.75
N VAL A 258 15.82 -6.19 5.13
CA VAL A 258 16.23 -6.13 6.54
C VAL A 258 15.56 -4.94 7.25
N LEU A 259 15.54 -3.77 6.63
CA LEU A 259 14.86 -2.60 7.17
C LEU A 259 13.37 -2.89 7.44
N ASN A 260 12.69 -3.55 6.50
CA ASN A 260 11.28 -3.90 6.62
C ASN A 260 11.01 -5.02 7.64
N ALA A 261 11.96 -5.93 7.86
CA ALA A 261 11.83 -7.01 8.83
C ALA A 261 11.94 -6.53 10.29
N VAL A 262 12.70 -5.46 10.53
CA VAL A 262 12.91 -4.90 11.88
C VAL A 262 11.81 -3.90 12.27
N ARG A 263 11.06 -3.39 11.32
CA ARG A 263 9.95 -2.44 11.51
C ARG A 263 8.68 -3.13 12.01
#